data_3e6b1058bc1f5a32ba99005773624e93
#
_entry.id   3e6b1058bc1f5a32ba99005773624e93
#
_cell.length_a   1.000
_cell.length_b   1.000
_cell.length_c   1.000
_cell.angle_alpha   90.00
_cell.angle_beta   90.00
_cell.angle_gamma   90.00
#
_symmetry.space_group_name_H-M   'P 1'
#
loop_
_entity.id
_entity.type
_entity.pdbx_description
1 polymer ?
#
loop_
_entity_poly.entity_id
_entity_poly.type
_entity_poly.pdbx_seq_one_letter_code
_entity_poly.pdbx_strand_id
1 'polypeptide(L)'
;MEQTATLRYRERTPSAALHSVRTARSEPRISSACSDCPLRTLCLPTGMRMEEVLEVDGLVFTRRRVRRGEHLYRTGEVFKSFYAFRSGFFKTYVDGPDGDSQTIAFPMAGDVVGLDGIETDTHRLNVVALDDGEVCVIPYAHFEALALRVPSLQRQLHKLMSREIVREQELMTLLGGMRAEARVAAFLLALSDKFAMRGYSASQFRLRMTREEIGSYLGLKLETVSRVLSRFQENGLITVELRSLVIHDAKKLAAVTPDL
;
A
#
# COMPACT_ATOMS: atom_id res chain seq x y z
N MET A 1 10.53 65.84 -57.37
CA MET A 1 9.71 64.74 -57.88
C MET A 1 9.88 63.57 -56.97
N GLU A 2 9.03 63.48 -55.96
CA GLU A 2 9.02 62.43 -54.92
C GLU A 2 7.90 61.45 -55.23
N GLN A 3 8.25 60.21 -55.46
CA GLN A 3 7.25 59.14 -55.61
C GLN A 3 7.06 58.43 -54.28
N THR A 4 5.90 58.68 -53.71
CA THR A 4 5.45 58.04 -52.49
C THR A 4 4.93 56.67 -52.77
N ALA A 5 5.59 55.61 -52.32
CA ALA A 5 5.17 54.22 -52.40
C ALA A 5 4.26 53.89 -51.24
N THR A 6 2.97 53.65 -51.48
CA THR A 6 1.97 53.26 -50.52
C THR A 6 2.05 51.74 -50.29
N LEU A 7 2.53 51.33 -49.11
CA LEU A 7 2.52 49.92 -48.70
C LEU A 7 1.09 49.57 -48.23
N ARG A 8 0.43 48.68 -48.95
CA ARG A 8 -0.86 48.04 -48.55
C ARG A 8 -0.58 46.94 -47.55
N TYR A 9 -0.98 47.14 -46.29
CA TYR A 9 -1.00 46.15 -45.24
C TYR A 9 -2.13 45.16 -45.48
N ARG A 10 -1.79 43.88 -45.74
CA ARG A 10 -2.75 42.79 -45.88
C ARG A 10 -2.98 42.22 -44.48
N GLU A 11 -4.15 42.44 -43.94
CA GLU A 11 -4.65 41.82 -42.74
C GLU A 11 -4.76 40.31 -42.93
N ARG A 12 -3.97 39.54 -42.22
CA ARG A 12 -4.14 38.07 -42.11
C ARG A 12 -5.07 37.82 -40.94
N THR A 13 -6.28 37.39 -41.22
CA THR A 13 -7.20 36.79 -40.27
C THR A 13 -6.59 35.52 -39.66
N PRO A 14 -6.51 35.37 -38.33
CA PRO A 14 -6.06 34.12 -37.74
C PRO A 14 -7.18 33.09 -37.88
N SER A 15 -6.88 32.01 -38.60
CA SER A 15 -7.68 30.78 -38.61
C SER A 15 -7.71 30.19 -37.20
N ALA A 16 -8.91 30.20 -36.59
CA ALA A 16 -9.15 29.56 -35.29
C ALA A 16 -9.06 28.04 -35.48
N ALA A 17 -7.89 27.46 -35.17
CA ALA A 17 -7.75 26.04 -34.97
C ALA A 17 -8.51 25.66 -33.71
N LEU A 18 -9.70 25.12 -33.87
CA LEU A 18 -10.45 24.44 -32.81
C LEU A 18 -9.60 23.28 -32.28
N HIS A 19 -8.87 23.53 -31.20
CA HIS A 19 -8.32 22.46 -30.38
C HIS A 19 -9.50 21.72 -29.75
N SER A 20 -9.80 20.55 -30.29
CA SER A 20 -10.71 19.61 -29.66
C SER A 20 -10.15 19.28 -28.27
N VAL A 21 -10.70 19.88 -27.25
CA VAL A 21 -10.54 19.45 -25.88
C VAL A 21 -11.08 18.04 -25.81
N ARG A 22 -10.18 17.06 -25.84
CA ARG A 22 -10.51 15.68 -25.52
C ARG A 22 -11.03 15.70 -24.09
N THR A 23 -12.34 15.68 -23.95
CA THR A 23 -13.02 15.41 -22.70
C THR A 23 -12.45 14.12 -22.14
N ALA A 24 -11.72 14.21 -21.06
CA ALA A 24 -11.29 13.06 -20.29
C ALA A 24 -12.56 12.24 -20.03
N ARG A 25 -12.61 11.03 -20.53
CA ARG A 25 -13.67 10.08 -20.21
C ARG A 25 -13.67 9.94 -18.71
N SER A 26 -14.70 10.45 -18.06
CA SER A 26 -14.98 10.18 -16.66
C SER A 26 -15.13 8.66 -16.53
N GLU A 27 -14.17 8.03 -15.87
CA GLU A 27 -14.32 6.62 -15.48
C GLU A 27 -15.62 6.47 -14.68
N PRO A 28 -16.41 5.40 -14.92
CA PRO A 28 -17.66 5.20 -14.22
C PRO A 28 -17.36 5.17 -12.70
N ARG A 29 -17.96 6.08 -11.96
CA ARG A 29 -17.90 6.10 -10.49
C ARG A 29 -18.61 4.85 -9.98
N ILE A 30 -17.86 3.82 -9.67
CA ILE A 30 -18.39 2.64 -8.99
C ILE A 30 -18.55 3.04 -7.53
N SER A 31 -19.79 3.30 -7.11
CA SER A 31 -20.09 3.54 -5.70
C SER A 31 -19.70 2.27 -4.93
N SER A 32 -18.71 2.35 -4.07
CA SER A 32 -18.32 1.24 -3.22
C SER A 32 -18.71 1.55 -1.79
N ALA A 33 -19.90 1.08 -1.42
CA ALA A 33 -20.32 1.14 -0.04
C ALA A 33 -19.36 0.32 0.84
N CYS A 34 -18.90 0.90 1.94
CA CYS A 34 -18.14 0.18 2.95
C CYS A 34 -19.01 -0.85 3.68
N SER A 35 -20.32 -0.59 3.77
CA SER A 35 -21.33 -1.48 4.34
C SER A 35 -21.37 -2.86 3.66
N ASP A 36 -21.20 -2.90 2.33
CA ASP A 36 -21.22 -4.14 1.53
C ASP A 36 -19.81 -4.72 1.28
N CYS A 37 -18.78 -4.11 1.86
CA CYS A 37 -17.41 -4.52 1.59
C CYS A 37 -17.01 -5.74 2.44
N PRO A 38 -16.52 -6.84 1.83
CA PRO A 38 -16.09 -8.03 2.59
C PRO A 38 -14.86 -7.73 3.48
N LEU A 39 -14.10 -6.68 3.19
CA LEU A 39 -12.93 -6.26 3.97
C LEU A 39 -13.28 -5.27 5.10
N ARG A 40 -14.54 -4.99 5.34
CA ARG A 40 -15.01 -4.05 6.37
C ARG A 40 -14.43 -4.32 7.76
N THR A 41 -14.26 -5.60 8.12
CA THR A 41 -13.71 -6.03 9.41
C THR A 41 -12.18 -5.88 9.52
N LEU A 42 -11.49 -5.59 8.44
CA LEU A 42 -10.03 -5.41 8.40
C LEU A 42 -9.63 -3.97 8.08
N CYS A 43 -10.49 -3.25 7.36
CA CYS A 43 -10.26 -1.90 6.87
C CYS A 43 -10.71 -0.82 7.86
N LEU A 44 -10.76 0.43 7.43
CA LEU A 44 -11.12 1.62 8.21
C LEU A 44 -12.39 1.47 9.08
N PRO A 45 -13.52 0.85 8.60
CA PRO A 45 -14.73 0.72 9.41
C PRO A 45 -14.69 -0.37 10.49
N THR A 46 -13.53 -1.00 10.75
CA THR A 46 -13.39 -2.10 11.72
C THR A 46 -13.97 -1.74 13.09
N GLY A 47 -14.96 -2.52 13.57
CA GLY A 47 -15.57 -2.34 14.90
C GLY A 47 -16.48 -1.13 15.02
N MET A 48 -16.88 -0.51 13.91
CA MET A 48 -17.97 0.48 13.88
C MET A 48 -19.32 -0.23 13.83
N ARG A 49 -20.35 0.42 14.39
CA ARG A 49 -21.73 -0.06 14.26
C ARG A 49 -22.24 0.13 12.84
N MET A 50 -23.22 -0.66 12.41
CA MET A 50 -23.70 -0.62 11.02
C MET A 50 -24.27 0.77 10.64
N GLU A 51 -24.96 1.44 11.56
CA GLU A 51 -25.48 2.79 11.32
C GLU A 51 -24.35 3.78 11.03
N GLU A 52 -23.23 3.69 11.76
CA GLU A 52 -22.05 4.53 11.55
C GLU A 52 -21.31 4.16 10.23
N VAL A 53 -21.31 2.87 9.88
CA VAL A 53 -20.72 2.41 8.59
C VAL A 53 -21.51 2.96 7.41
N LEU A 54 -22.84 3.03 7.50
CA LEU A 54 -23.68 3.62 6.45
C LEU A 54 -23.41 5.12 6.26
N GLU A 55 -23.09 5.86 7.33
CA GLU A 55 -22.63 7.26 7.21
C GLU A 55 -21.26 7.38 6.51
N VAL A 56 -20.40 6.35 6.66
CA VAL A 56 -19.08 6.29 6.03
C VAL A 56 -19.14 5.84 4.56
N ASP A 57 -20.26 5.29 4.11
CA ASP A 57 -20.41 4.79 2.73
C ASP A 57 -20.13 5.85 1.67
N GLY A 58 -20.46 7.12 1.96
CA GLY A 58 -20.15 8.25 1.10
C GLY A 58 -18.69 8.71 1.13
N LEU A 59 -17.85 8.14 1.99
CA LEU A 59 -16.46 8.57 2.16
C LEU A 59 -15.55 8.10 1.01
N VAL A 60 -15.83 6.92 0.45
CA VAL A 60 -15.06 6.38 -0.67
C VAL A 60 -15.63 6.90 -1.98
N PHE A 61 -14.95 7.87 -2.59
CA PHE A 61 -15.44 8.52 -3.80
C PHE A 61 -15.11 7.78 -5.08
N THR A 62 -13.95 7.12 -5.12
CA THR A 62 -13.49 6.42 -6.32
C THR A 62 -12.70 5.18 -5.97
N ARG A 63 -12.80 4.19 -6.85
CA ARG A 63 -11.88 3.06 -6.90
C ARG A 63 -10.88 3.31 -8.02
N ARG A 64 -9.60 3.09 -7.72
CA ARG A 64 -8.51 3.18 -8.68
C ARG A 64 -7.91 1.79 -8.88
N ARG A 65 -7.84 1.35 -10.13
CA ARG A 65 -7.03 0.18 -10.49
C ARG A 65 -5.58 0.61 -10.58
N VAL A 66 -4.70 -0.23 -10.05
CA VAL A 66 -3.24 -0.01 -10.05
C VAL A 66 -2.61 -1.24 -10.64
N ARG A 67 -1.82 -1.08 -11.70
CA ARG A 67 -1.15 -2.19 -12.37
C ARG A 67 0.14 -2.53 -11.65
N ARG A 68 0.59 -3.76 -11.79
CA ARG A 68 1.90 -4.19 -11.27
C ARG A 68 3.01 -3.27 -11.76
N GLY A 69 3.86 -2.80 -10.83
CA GLY A 69 4.93 -1.85 -11.07
C GLY A 69 4.49 -0.38 -11.10
N GLU A 70 3.17 -0.11 -11.09
CA GLU A 70 2.65 1.25 -11.00
C GLU A 70 2.75 1.77 -9.56
N HIS A 71 3.18 3.03 -9.41
CA HIS A 71 3.18 3.71 -8.12
C HIS A 71 1.80 4.26 -7.80
N LEU A 72 1.38 4.03 -6.58
CA LEU A 72 0.17 4.65 -6.04
C LEU A 72 0.43 6.12 -5.75
N TYR A 73 1.56 6.39 -5.11
CA TYR A 73 2.16 7.71 -4.90
C TYR A 73 3.67 7.58 -4.63
N ARG A 74 4.39 8.70 -4.69
CA ARG A 74 5.82 8.80 -4.45
C ARG A 74 6.14 9.82 -3.36
N THR A 75 7.29 9.66 -2.75
CA THR A 75 7.88 10.65 -1.84
C THR A 75 7.89 12.03 -2.50
N GLY A 76 7.43 13.05 -1.76
CA GLY A 76 7.36 14.44 -2.22
C GLY A 76 6.06 14.80 -2.96
N GLU A 77 5.23 13.84 -3.35
CA GLU A 77 3.91 14.15 -3.91
C GLU A 77 2.98 14.75 -2.85
N VAL A 78 2.12 15.66 -3.28
CA VAL A 78 1.15 16.32 -2.39
C VAL A 78 0.18 15.29 -1.83
N PHE A 79 0.06 15.25 -0.50
CA PHE A 79 -0.90 14.43 0.20
C PHE A 79 -2.31 14.99 0.02
N LYS A 80 -3.23 14.16 -0.46
CA LYS A 80 -4.65 14.52 -0.64
C LYS A 80 -5.60 13.45 -0.15
N SER A 81 -5.15 12.21 -0.02
CA SER A 81 -6.01 11.06 0.22
C SER A 81 -5.31 9.97 1.00
N PHE A 82 -6.06 9.22 1.76
CA PHE A 82 -5.71 7.86 2.16
C PHE A 82 -6.06 6.87 1.06
N TYR A 83 -5.44 5.70 1.11
CA TYR A 83 -5.72 4.62 0.18
C TYR A 83 -5.93 3.33 0.97
N ALA A 84 -7.13 2.76 0.87
CA ALA A 84 -7.44 1.45 1.43
C ALA A 84 -7.34 0.39 0.33
N PHE A 85 -6.54 -0.64 0.54
CA PHE A 85 -6.36 -1.71 -0.46
C PHE A 85 -7.56 -2.64 -0.47
N ARG A 86 -8.19 -2.78 -1.65
CA ARG A 86 -9.29 -3.70 -1.88
C ARG A 86 -8.80 -5.05 -2.40
N SER A 87 -7.78 -5.03 -3.25
CA SER A 87 -7.12 -6.21 -3.78
C SER A 87 -5.68 -5.88 -4.17
N GLY A 88 -4.89 -6.90 -4.46
CA GLY A 88 -3.49 -6.75 -4.84
C GLY A 88 -2.54 -6.84 -3.65
N PHE A 89 -1.28 -6.73 -3.97
CA PHE A 89 -0.17 -6.75 -3.02
C PHE A 89 0.77 -5.59 -3.35
N PHE A 90 1.20 -4.85 -2.35
CA PHE A 90 1.97 -3.62 -2.54
C PHE A 90 3.24 -3.65 -1.71
N LYS A 91 4.15 -2.75 -2.02
CA LYS A 91 5.36 -2.48 -1.25
C LYS A 91 5.41 -1.00 -0.92
N THR A 92 5.67 -0.72 0.35
CA THR A 92 6.02 0.62 0.83
C THR A 92 7.51 0.68 1.06
N TYR A 93 8.18 1.73 0.59
CA TYR A 93 9.63 1.86 0.70
C TYR A 93 10.07 3.33 0.74
N VAL A 94 11.29 3.57 1.21
CA VAL A 94 12.00 4.84 1.12
C VAL A 94 13.21 4.68 0.21
N ASP A 95 13.57 5.75 -0.49
CA ASP A 95 14.81 5.80 -1.24
C ASP A 95 15.94 6.24 -0.30
N GLY A 96 17.03 5.48 -0.29
CA GLY A 96 18.24 5.82 0.44
C GLY A 96 19.12 6.80 -0.34
N PRO A 97 20.09 7.44 0.34
CA PRO A 97 20.97 8.45 -0.28
C PRO A 97 21.86 7.89 -1.41
N ASP A 98 22.16 6.61 -1.37
CA ASP A 98 23.04 5.93 -2.33
C ASP A 98 22.29 5.26 -3.49
N GLY A 99 20.98 5.55 -3.63
CA GLY A 99 20.12 4.93 -4.65
C GLY A 99 19.57 3.57 -4.25
N ASP A 100 19.91 3.06 -3.09
CA ASP A 100 19.30 1.87 -2.50
C ASP A 100 17.90 2.20 -2.00
N SER A 101 17.00 1.21 -1.98
CA SER A 101 15.68 1.37 -1.41
C SER A 101 15.48 0.48 -0.19
N GLN A 102 15.01 1.08 0.91
CA GLN A 102 14.63 0.34 2.11
C GLN A 102 13.15 0.03 2.09
N THR A 103 12.81 -1.24 2.06
CA THR A 103 11.41 -1.68 2.19
C THR A 103 10.93 -1.51 3.64
N ILE A 104 9.79 -0.85 3.81
CA ILE A 104 9.17 -0.55 5.10
C ILE A 104 8.01 -1.49 5.40
N ALA A 105 7.20 -1.83 4.39
CA ALA A 105 6.04 -2.70 4.57
C ALA A 105 5.62 -3.39 3.28
N PHE A 106 4.81 -4.46 3.47
CA PHE A 106 4.09 -5.14 2.41
C PHE A 106 2.58 -5.05 2.67
N PRO A 107 1.93 -3.95 2.27
CA PRO A 107 0.49 -3.80 2.41
C PRO A 107 -0.27 -4.72 1.44
N MET A 108 -1.46 -5.15 1.87
CA MET A 108 -2.36 -5.99 1.10
C MET A 108 -3.83 -5.65 1.40
N ALA A 109 -4.77 -6.35 0.78
CA ALA A 109 -6.20 -6.09 0.94
C ALA A 109 -6.62 -5.89 2.42
N GLY A 110 -7.33 -4.81 2.71
CA GLY A 110 -7.74 -4.40 4.06
C GLY A 110 -6.79 -3.44 4.77
N ASP A 111 -5.51 -3.34 4.34
CA ASP A 111 -4.57 -2.35 4.90
C ASP A 111 -4.87 -0.95 4.34
N VAL A 112 -4.44 0.09 5.05
CA VAL A 112 -4.59 1.51 4.68
C VAL A 112 -3.22 2.15 4.66
N VAL A 113 -2.93 2.97 3.64
CA VAL A 113 -1.69 3.76 3.53
C VAL A 113 -2.01 5.23 3.25
N GLY A 114 -1.00 6.07 3.32
CA GLY A 114 -1.10 7.52 3.13
C GLY A 114 -1.06 8.31 4.42
N LEU A 115 -0.98 7.65 5.59
CA LEU A 115 -0.90 8.32 6.90
C LEU A 115 0.40 9.14 7.03
N ASP A 116 1.42 8.78 6.29
CA ASP A 116 2.73 9.44 6.23
C ASP A 116 2.68 10.91 5.76
N GLY A 117 1.60 11.29 5.06
CA GLY A 117 1.44 12.64 4.53
C GLY A 117 0.70 13.62 5.44
N ILE A 118 0.11 13.17 6.57
CA ILE A 118 -0.75 14.00 7.41
C ILE A 118 0.02 15.17 8.04
N GLU A 119 1.27 14.96 8.44
CA GLU A 119 2.05 15.95 9.16
C GLU A 119 2.53 17.11 8.26
N THR A 120 2.89 16.79 7.02
CA THR A 120 3.64 17.70 6.14
C THR A 120 2.95 18.01 4.82
N ASP A 121 1.71 17.57 4.64
CA ASP A 121 0.92 17.69 3.40
C ASP A 121 1.63 17.10 2.16
N THR A 122 2.65 16.27 2.38
CA THR A 122 3.40 15.58 1.34
C THR A 122 3.74 14.15 1.78
N HIS A 123 3.67 13.22 0.84
CA HIS A 123 4.05 11.83 1.12
C HIS A 123 5.55 11.69 1.39
N ARG A 124 5.90 10.93 2.42
CA ARG A 124 7.30 10.61 2.81
C ARG A 124 7.75 9.23 2.33
N LEU A 125 6.82 8.42 1.88
CA LEU A 125 7.04 7.05 1.44
C LEU A 125 6.66 6.90 -0.03
N ASN A 126 7.25 5.90 -0.68
CA ASN A 126 6.81 5.42 -1.97
C ASN A 126 5.91 4.20 -1.78
N VAL A 127 4.84 4.08 -2.57
CA VAL A 127 3.99 2.88 -2.61
C VAL A 127 3.88 2.39 -4.03
N VAL A 128 4.28 1.13 -4.27
CA VAL A 128 4.27 0.49 -5.59
C VAL A 128 3.52 -0.85 -5.54
N ALA A 129 2.78 -1.15 -6.60
CA ALA A 129 2.06 -2.40 -6.72
C ALA A 129 3.00 -3.55 -7.12
N LEU A 130 3.01 -4.64 -6.34
CA LEU A 130 3.71 -5.89 -6.66
C LEU A 130 2.84 -6.84 -7.51
N ASP A 131 1.53 -6.63 -7.50
CA ASP A 131 0.51 -7.29 -8.34
C ASP A 131 -0.52 -6.25 -8.80
N ASP A 132 -1.27 -6.59 -9.85
CA ASP A 132 -2.46 -5.81 -10.21
C ASP A 132 -3.42 -5.75 -9.02
N GLY A 133 -3.91 -4.55 -8.72
CA GLY A 133 -4.76 -4.33 -7.56
C GLY A 133 -5.80 -3.24 -7.76
N GLU A 134 -6.63 -3.09 -6.76
CA GLU A 134 -7.63 -2.03 -6.68
C GLU A 134 -7.57 -1.37 -5.31
N VAL A 135 -7.63 -0.04 -5.28
CA VAL A 135 -7.63 0.76 -4.07
C VAL A 135 -8.88 1.64 -3.99
N CYS A 136 -9.39 1.83 -2.78
CA CYS A 136 -10.37 2.86 -2.46
C CYS A 136 -9.61 4.16 -2.19
N VAL A 137 -9.94 5.23 -2.88
CA VAL A 137 -9.38 6.58 -2.67
C VAL A 137 -10.27 7.30 -1.67
N ILE A 138 -9.72 7.72 -0.55
CA ILE A 138 -10.42 8.39 0.55
C ILE A 138 -9.83 9.80 0.69
N PRO A 139 -10.47 10.84 0.12
CA PRO A 139 -9.97 12.20 0.24
C PRO A 139 -9.89 12.65 1.70
N TYR A 140 -8.73 13.15 2.14
CA TYR A 140 -8.49 13.47 3.55
C TYR A 140 -9.43 14.55 4.06
N ALA A 141 -9.67 15.62 3.28
CA ALA A 141 -10.60 16.69 3.67
C ALA A 141 -12.04 16.18 3.91
N HIS A 142 -12.49 15.19 3.13
CA HIS A 142 -13.80 14.57 3.36
C HIS A 142 -13.80 13.66 4.59
N PHE A 143 -12.70 12.95 4.81
CA PHE A 143 -12.52 12.15 6.01
C PHE A 143 -12.60 13.04 7.27
N GLU A 144 -11.88 14.16 7.31
CA GLU A 144 -11.92 15.11 8.43
C GLU A 144 -13.32 15.65 8.68
N ALA A 145 -13.99 16.13 7.63
CA ALA A 145 -15.34 16.66 7.73
C ALA A 145 -16.34 15.63 8.28
N LEU A 146 -16.19 14.36 7.88
CA LEU A 146 -17.05 13.29 8.37
C LEU A 146 -16.67 12.86 9.79
N ALA A 147 -15.38 12.84 10.15
CA ALA A 147 -14.89 12.45 11.48
C ALA A 147 -15.40 13.41 12.58
N LEU A 148 -15.67 14.70 12.25
CA LEU A 148 -16.33 15.64 13.16
C LEU A 148 -17.78 15.24 13.50
N ARG A 149 -18.46 14.56 12.59
CA ARG A 149 -19.86 14.10 12.74
C ARG A 149 -19.96 12.69 13.26
N VAL A 150 -18.98 11.84 12.95
CA VAL A 150 -18.92 10.43 13.29
C VAL A 150 -17.67 10.18 14.15
N PRO A 151 -17.72 10.39 15.48
CA PRO A 151 -16.52 10.29 16.34
C PRO A 151 -15.88 8.89 16.36
N SER A 152 -16.62 7.84 16.02
CA SER A 152 -16.08 6.49 15.86
C SER A 152 -15.08 6.42 14.69
N LEU A 153 -15.27 7.19 13.62
CA LEU A 153 -14.35 7.25 12.48
C LEU A 153 -13.00 7.85 12.90
N GLN A 154 -13.01 8.90 13.71
CA GLN A 154 -11.78 9.47 14.28
C GLN A 154 -11.05 8.45 15.17
N ARG A 155 -11.79 7.74 16.02
CA ARG A 155 -11.21 6.65 16.84
C ARG A 155 -10.59 5.54 15.99
N GLN A 156 -11.15 5.24 14.81
CA GLN A 156 -10.55 4.26 13.90
C GLN A 156 -9.23 4.75 13.31
N LEU A 157 -9.11 6.03 12.97
CA LEU A 157 -7.83 6.62 12.55
C LEU A 157 -6.77 6.46 13.64
N HIS A 158 -7.09 6.81 14.89
CA HIS A 158 -6.16 6.65 16.01
C HIS A 158 -5.74 5.18 16.20
N LYS A 159 -6.67 4.22 16.05
CA LYS A 159 -6.35 2.79 16.12
C LYS A 159 -5.46 2.33 14.95
N LEU A 160 -5.66 2.88 13.75
CA LEU A 160 -4.78 2.61 12.61
C LEU A 160 -3.37 3.12 12.88
N MET A 161 -3.23 4.37 13.31
CA MET A 161 -1.94 4.96 13.66
C MET A 161 -1.23 4.17 14.78
N SER A 162 -1.96 3.82 15.84
CA SER A 162 -1.43 3.02 16.95
C SER A 162 -0.92 1.66 16.49
N ARG A 163 -1.67 0.97 15.61
CA ARG A 163 -1.23 -0.32 15.02
C ARG A 163 0.03 -0.17 14.18
N GLU A 164 0.15 0.91 13.40
CA GLU A 164 1.38 1.18 12.64
C GLU A 164 2.57 1.41 13.57
N ILE A 165 2.41 2.22 14.60
CA ILE A 165 3.47 2.48 15.61
C ILE A 165 3.93 1.17 16.27
N VAL A 166 2.99 0.34 16.72
CA VAL A 166 3.32 -0.96 17.35
C VAL A 166 4.07 -1.86 16.35
N ARG A 167 3.59 -1.95 15.12
CA ARG A 167 4.22 -2.76 14.07
C ARG A 167 5.65 -2.29 13.74
N GLU A 168 5.87 -0.98 13.72
CA GLU A 168 7.21 -0.42 13.52
C GLU A 168 8.14 -0.72 14.70
N GLN A 169 7.64 -0.66 15.93
CA GLN A 169 8.39 -1.03 17.14
C GLN A 169 8.75 -2.51 17.14
N GLU A 170 7.81 -3.40 16.78
CA GLU A 170 8.06 -4.84 16.64
C GLU A 170 9.14 -5.11 15.57
N LEU A 171 9.06 -4.43 14.42
CA LEU A 171 10.08 -4.55 13.39
C LEU A 171 11.44 -4.05 13.86
N MET A 172 11.52 -2.91 14.56
CA MET A 172 12.78 -2.42 15.15
C MET A 172 13.37 -3.41 16.14
N THR A 173 12.54 -4.00 17.01
CA THR A 173 12.97 -5.04 17.96
C THR A 173 13.51 -6.27 17.21
N LEU A 174 12.81 -6.70 16.18
CA LEU A 174 13.22 -7.79 15.31
C LEU A 174 14.60 -7.51 14.67
N LEU A 175 14.78 -6.31 14.12
CA LEU A 175 16.02 -5.92 13.44
C LEU A 175 17.20 -5.69 14.40
N GLY A 176 16.92 -5.24 15.62
CA GLY A 176 17.97 -4.90 16.59
C GLY A 176 18.60 -6.09 17.31
N GLY A 177 17.84 -7.16 17.56
CA GLY A 177 18.29 -8.23 18.48
C GLY A 177 18.26 -9.64 17.90
N MET A 178 17.61 -9.89 16.78
CA MET A 178 17.37 -11.25 16.30
C MET A 178 18.35 -11.72 15.22
N ARG A 179 18.64 -13.03 15.22
CA ARG A 179 19.42 -13.69 14.16
C ARG A 179 18.61 -13.76 12.86
N ALA A 180 19.29 -13.94 11.74
CA ALA A 180 18.66 -13.97 10.41
C ALA A 180 17.54 -15.01 10.30
N GLU A 181 17.73 -16.21 10.89
CA GLU A 181 16.71 -17.26 10.90
C GLU A 181 15.44 -16.82 11.62
N ALA A 182 15.58 -16.17 12.80
CA ALA A 182 14.46 -15.68 13.59
C ALA A 182 13.70 -14.57 12.83
N ARG A 183 14.42 -13.66 12.17
CA ARG A 183 13.80 -12.59 11.35
C ARG A 183 12.98 -13.15 10.19
N VAL A 184 13.52 -14.13 9.46
CA VAL A 184 12.81 -14.77 8.34
C VAL A 184 11.63 -15.59 8.85
N ALA A 185 11.77 -16.32 9.97
CA ALA A 185 10.67 -17.09 10.56
C ALA A 185 9.52 -16.16 11.00
N ALA A 186 9.83 -15.09 11.75
CA ALA A 186 8.85 -14.09 12.18
C ALA A 186 8.11 -13.46 10.98
N PHE A 187 8.83 -13.11 9.91
CA PHE A 187 8.25 -12.58 8.69
C PHE A 187 7.26 -13.55 8.04
N LEU A 188 7.63 -14.83 7.92
CA LEU A 188 6.77 -15.85 7.32
C LEU A 188 5.51 -16.10 8.16
N LEU A 189 5.64 -16.12 9.48
CA LEU A 189 4.51 -16.27 10.42
C LEU A 189 3.58 -15.06 10.37
N ALA A 190 4.13 -13.84 10.43
CA ALA A 190 3.33 -12.61 10.29
C ALA A 190 2.58 -12.56 8.95
N LEU A 191 3.20 -13.02 7.88
CA LEU A 191 2.54 -13.11 6.58
C LEU A 191 1.44 -14.19 6.55
N SER A 192 1.68 -15.35 7.18
CA SER A 192 0.70 -16.41 7.40
C SER A 192 -0.55 -15.87 8.11
N ASP A 193 -0.36 -15.15 9.22
CA ASP A 193 -1.46 -14.55 9.99
C ASP A 193 -2.23 -13.52 9.19
N LYS A 194 -1.52 -12.67 8.42
CA LYS A 194 -2.16 -11.72 7.51
C LYS A 194 -3.05 -12.40 6.47
N PHE A 195 -2.63 -13.54 5.90
CA PHE A 195 -3.44 -14.32 4.98
C PHE A 195 -4.63 -14.96 5.68
N ALA A 196 -4.42 -15.56 6.87
CA ALA A 196 -5.50 -16.17 7.67
C ALA A 196 -6.60 -15.18 8.04
N MET A 197 -6.24 -13.99 8.50
CA MET A 197 -7.20 -12.92 8.81
C MET A 197 -8.08 -12.51 7.60
N ARG A 198 -7.63 -12.77 6.39
CA ARG A 198 -8.34 -12.48 5.13
C ARG A 198 -9.09 -13.67 4.56
N GLY A 199 -9.17 -14.78 5.32
CA GLY A 199 -9.85 -16.00 4.91
C GLY A 199 -9.07 -16.85 3.89
N TYR A 200 -7.78 -16.55 3.69
CA TYR A 200 -6.89 -17.39 2.87
C TYR A 200 -6.19 -18.46 3.71
N SER A 201 -5.52 -19.39 3.05
CA SER A 201 -4.72 -20.41 3.73
C SER A 201 -3.59 -19.76 4.54
N ALA A 202 -3.50 -20.11 5.83
CA ALA A 202 -2.37 -19.76 6.68
C ALA A 202 -1.10 -20.54 6.34
N SER A 203 -1.25 -21.77 5.85
CA SER A 203 -0.12 -22.66 5.60
C SER A 203 0.37 -22.65 4.16
N GLN A 204 -0.42 -22.16 3.21
CA GLN A 204 -0.05 -22.16 1.79
C GLN A 204 -0.41 -20.83 1.13
N PHE A 205 0.60 -20.11 0.66
CA PHE A 205 0.42 -18.82 0.00
C PHE A 205 1.56 -18.51 -0.98
N ARG A 206 1.36 -17.51 -1.81
CA ARG A 206 2.37 -17.06 -2.79
C ARG A 206 3.09 -15.82 -2.30
N LEU A 207 4.42 -15.88 -2.25
CA LEU A 207 5.27 -14.72 -2.03
C LEU A 207 5.22 -13.79 -3.25
N ARG A 208 4.73 -12.58 -3.08
CA ARG A 208 4.63 -11.59 -4.17
C ARG A 208 5.90 -10.75 -4.30
N MET A 209 6.61 -10.56 -3.19
CA MET A 209 7.89 -9.90 -3.10
C MET A 209 9.05 -10.82 -3.54
N THR A 210 10.13 -10.22 -3.97
CA THR A 210 11.39 -10.90 -4.26
C THR A 210 12.16 -11.18 -2.97
N ARG A 211 13.16 -12.07 -3.04
CA ARG A 211 14.07 -12.31 -1.89
C ARG A 211 14.90 -11.09 -1.53
N GLU A 212 15.21 -10.25 -2.50
CA GLU A 212 15.85 -8.96 -2.31
C GLU A 212 14.97 -8.01 -1.51
N GLU A 213 13.67 -7.88 -1.87
CA GLU A 213 12.71 -7.06 -1.16
C GLU A 213 12.44 -7.58 0.26
N ILE A 214 12.42 -8.92 0.45
CA ILE A 214 12.37 -9.52 1.80
C ILE A 214 13.65 -9.18 2.57
N GLY A 215 14.79 -9.26 1.94
CA GLY A 215 16.08 -8.89 2.53
C GLY A 215 16.10 -7.43 2.94
N SER A 216 15.69 -6.52 2.05
CA SER A 216 15.55 -5.11 2.33
C SER A 216 14.66 -4.85 3.56
N TYR A 217 13.49 -5.51 3.64
CA TYR A 217 12.57 -5.40 4.78
C TYR A 217 13.19 -5.90 6.11
N LEU A 218 13.97 -7.00 6.05
CA LEU A 218 14.53 -7.65 7.23
C LEU A 218 15.96 -7.21 7.59
N GLY A 219 16.54 -6.25 6.87
CA GLY A 219 17.93 -5.84 7.04
C GLY A 219 18.92 -6.99 6.76
N LEU A 220 18.63 -7.80 5.74
CA LEU A 220 19.43 -8.96 5.34
C LEU A 220 19.81 -8.87 3.87
N LYS A 221 20.95 -9.47 3.49
CA LYS A 221 21.30 -9.65 2.09
C LYS A 221 20.46 -10.75 1.45
N LEU A 222 20.21 -10.66 0.13
CA LEU A 222 19.46 -11.63 -0.66
C LEU A 222 19.98 -13.07 -0.44
N GLU A 223 21.31 -13.24 -0.42
CA GLU A 223 21.94 -14.55 -0.24
C GLU A 223 21.64 -15.13 1.15
N THR A 224 21.55 -14.27 2.16
CA THR A 224 21.22 -14.69 3.53
C THR A 224 19.77 -15.16 3.60
N VAL A 225 18.82 -14.41 3.02
CA VAL A 225 17.42 -14.83 2.93
C VAL A 225 17.32 -16.18 2.20
N SER A 226 18.03 -16.33 1.08
CA SER A 226 18.02 -17.55 0.28
C SER A 226 18.55 -18.75 1.06
N ARG A 227 19.67 -18.61 1.78
CA ARG A 227 20.25 -19.66 2.63
C ARG A 227 19.32 -20.06 3.77
N VAL A 228 18.68 -19.10 4.43
CA VAL A 228 17.73 -19.37 5.51
C VAL A 228 16.53 -20.15 5.01
N LEU A 229 15.93 -19.73 3.88
CA LEU A 229 14.80 -20.47 3.29
C LEU A 229 15.19 -21.90 2.89
N SER A 230 16.38 -22.12 2.31
CA SER A 230 16.89 -23.45 1.99
C SER A 230 17.05 -24.32 3.25
N ARG A 231 17.63 -23.78 4.33
CA ARG A 231 17.76 -24.46 5.62
C ARG A 231 16.39 -24.84 6.21
N PHE A 232 15.40 -23.96 6.12
CA PHE A 232 14.04 -24.29 6.57
C PHE A 232 13.40 -25.41 5.75
N GLN A 233 13.71 -25.50 4.45
CA GLN A 233 13.28 -26.62 3.60
C GLN A 233 13.98 -27.92 3.99
N GLU A 234 15.32 -27.91 4.16
CA GLU A 234 16.10 -29.07 4.59
C GLU A 234 15.61 -29.63 5.93
N ASN A 235 15.16 -28.74 6.84
CA ASN A 235 14.59 -29.12 8.13
C ASN A 235 13.10 -29.51 8.06
N GLY A 236 12.48 -29.52 6.88
CA GLY A 236 11.08 -29.89 6.70
C GLY A 236 10.08 -28.90 7.29
N LEU A 237 10.49 -27.65 7.59
CA LEU A 237 9.62 -26.63 8.16
C LEU A 237 8.74 -25.98 7.10
N ILE A 238 9.27 -25.77 5.91
CA ILE A 238 8.59 -25.17 4.77
C ILE A 238 8.93 -25.89 3.47
N THR A 239 8.13 -25.64 2.44
CA THR A 239 8.51 -25.87 1.03
C THR A 239 8.36 -24.57 0.26
N VAL A 240 9.34 -24.24 -0.59
CA VAL A 240 9.27 -23.09 -1.49
C VAL A 240 9.51 -23.57 -2.93
N GLU A 241 8.49 -23.44 -3.77
CA GLU A 241 8.55 -23.74 -5.19
C GLU A 241 8.27 -22.46 -5.98
N LEU A 242 9.30 -21.92 -6.64
CA LEU A 242 9.26 -20.63 -7.31
C LEU A 242 8.86 -19.51 -6.34
N ARG A 243 7.57 -19.18 -6.28
CA ARG A 243 6.99 -18.19 -5.37
C ARG A 243 5.91 -18.78 -4.46
N SER A 244 5.54 -20.04 -4.65
CA SER A 244 4.63 -20.75 -3.74
C SER A 244 5.37 -21.16 -2.49
N LEU A 245 4.81 -20.87 -1.33
CA LEU A 245 5.36 -21.23 -0.03
C LEU A 245 4.32 -22.07 0.72
N VAL A 246 4.78 -23.17 1.29
CA VAL A 246 3.98 -24.02 2.20
C VAL A 246 4.70 -24.10 3.54
N ILE A 247 4.01 -23.77 4.62
CA ILE A 247 4.48 -23.97 6.01
C ILE A 247 3.95 -25.32 6.49
N HIS A 248 4.82 -26.25 6.79
CA HIS A 248 4.45 -27.58 7.25
C HIS A 248 4.24 -27.63 8.77
N ASP A 249 5.06 -26.89 9.52
CA ASP A 249 5.01 -26.84 10.99
C ASP A 249 5.22 -25.41 11.49
N ALA A 250 4.12 -24.70 11.65
CA ALA A 250 4.15 -23.34 12.15
C ALA A 250 4.66 -23.25 13.60
N LYS A 251 4.45 -24.28 14.44
CA LYS A 251 4.92 -24.29 15.82
C LYS A 251 6.44 -24.41 15.90
N LYS A 252 7.01 -25.32 15.11
CA LYS A 252 8.47 -25.44 15.02
C LYS A 252 9.11 -24.21 14.37
N LEU A 253 8.44 -23.59 13.37
CA LEU A 253 8.91 -22.35 12.79
C LEU A 253 8.88 -21.21 13.81
N ALA A 254 7.86 -21.15 14.68
CA ALA A 254 7.78 -20.17 15.77
C ALA A 254 8.87 -20.41 16.83
N ALA A 255 9.23 -21.65 17.10
CA ALA A 255 10.31 -21.96 18.05
C ALA A 255 11.72 -21.51 17.59
N VAL A 256 11.89 -21.10 16.32
CA VAL A 256 13.11 -20.46 15.81
C VAL A 256 13.19 -18.99 16.27
N THR A 257 12.04 -18.39 16.58
CA THR A 257 11.98 -17.03 17.14
C THR A 257 12.08 -17.13 18.67
N PRO A 258 12.96 -16.36 19.34
CA PRO A 258 12.87 -16.23 20.79
C PRO A 258 11.51 -15.61 21.15
N ASP A 259 10.97 -15.93 22.31
CA ASP A 259 9.72 -15.33 22.80
C ASP A 259 9.80 -13.80 22.70
N LEU A 260 8.90 -13.22 21.89
CA LEU A 260 8.71 -11.78 21.71
C LEU A 260 7.82 -11.24 22.82
#